data_0b50cd17795c3c023ec60d2d74035084
#
_entry.id   0b50cd17795c3c023ec60d2d74035084
#
_cell.length_a   1.000
_cell.length_b   1.000
_cell.length_c   1.000
_cell.angle_alpha   90.00
_cell.angle_beta   90.00
_cell.angle_gamma   90.00
#
_symmetry.space_group_name_H-M   'P 1'
#
loop_
_entity.id
_entity.type
_entity.pdbx_description
1 polymer ?
#
loop_
_entity_poly.entity_id
_entity_poly.type
_entity_poly.pdbx_seq_one_letter_code
_entity_poly.pdbx_strand_id
1 'polypeptide(L)'
;MCIRDRFKIFNEKISRQLAATNVKNSDRAAIVLPNGPLMASSFLSISSYMSAAPLNPSYKQEEFEFYLDDLKPKFLLVEPNSKSLAVIAAKNLNIPVFEMKISDNQPLGTFELFDKETDYKNPKDYDEALVLHTSGTTSRPKIVPLSNLNIFTSAVNISKSLKLTADDHLSLIHI
;
A
#
# COMPACT_ATOMS: atom_id res chain seq x y z
N MET A 1 13.52 -8.04 -20.83
CA MET A 1 12.88 -8.35 -19.53
C MET A 1 11.48 -7.75 -19.54
N CYS A 2 10.46 -8.54 -19.27
CA CYS A 2 9.05 -8.15 -19.27
C CYS A 2 8.74 -7.14 -18.15
N ILE A 3 7.70 -6.31 -18.30
CA ILE A 3 7.26 -5.37 -17.26
C ILE A 3 6.96 -6.11 -15.95
N ARG A 4 6.31 -7.28 -16.04
CA ARG A 4 6.00 -8.15 -14.89
C ARG A 4 7.26 -8.57 -14.13
N ASP A 5 8.32 -8.97 -14.82
CA ASP A 5 9.56 -9.41 -14.18
C ASP A 5 10.25 -8.25 -13.46
N ARG A 6 10.27 -7.06 -14.08
CA ARG A 6 10.81 -5.85 -13.46
C ARG A 6 10.03 -5.47 -12.22
N PHE A 7 8.70 -5.56 -12.28
CA PHE A 7 7.85 -5.26 -11.14
C PHE A 7 8.02 -6.27 -10.00
N LYS A 8 8.21 -7.56 -10.32
CA LYS A 8 8.53 -8.59 -9.32
C LYS A 8 9.84 -8.26 -8.58
N ILE A 9 10.90 -7.95 -9.33
CA ILE A 9 12.19 -7.55 -8.75
C ILE A 9 12.05 -6.31 -7.87
N PHE A 10 11.25 -5.34 -8.31
CA PHE A 10 10.98 -4.14 -7.54
C PHE A 10 10.26 -4.47 -6.21
N ASN A 11 9.22 -5.29 -6.23
CA ASN A 11 8.51 -5.72 -5.03
C ASN A 11 9.42 -6.47 -4.05
N GLU A 12 10.25 -7.38 -4.56
CA GLU A 12 11.23 -8.10 -3.74
C GLU A 12 12.22 -7.14 -3.07
N LYS A 13 12.69 -6.11 -3.79
CA LYS A 13 13.56 -5.08 -3.22
C LYS A 13 12.88 -4.33 -2.07
N ILE A 14 11.65 -3.85 -2.27
CA ILE A 14 10.89 -3.16 -1.21
C ILE A 14 10.65 -4.07 -0.01
N SER A 15 10.33 -5.35 -0.23
CA SER A 15 10.17 -6.32 0.86
C SER A 15 11.45 -6.51 1.66
N ARG A 16 12.61 -6.58 1.01
CA ARG A 16 13.92 -6.65 1.68
C ARG A 16 14.26 -5.39 2.47
N GLN A 17 13.89 -4.23 1.94
CA GLN A 17 14.07 -2.95 2.63
C GLN A 17 13.19 -2.86 3.88
N LEU A 18 11.93 -3.28 3.80
CA LEU A 18 11.03 -3.36 4.95
C LEU A 18 11.56 -4.34 6.02
N ALA A 19 12.00 -5.52 5.60
CA ALA A 19 12.56 -6.53 6.49
C ALA A 19 13.83 -6.06 7.21
N ALA A 20 14.61 -5.15 6.61
CA ALA A 20 15.78 -4.55 7.24
C ALA A 20 15.43 -3.56 8.37
N THR A 21 14.14 -3.26 8.55
CA THR A 21 13.62 -2.43 9.64
C THR A 21 13.02 -3.30 10.75
N ASN A 22 12.43 -2.67 11.74
CA ASN A 22 11.73 -3.38 12.82
C ASN A 22 10.23 -3.63 12.50
N VAL A 23 9.91 -3.82 11.21
CA VAL A 23 8.55 -4.04 10.68
C VAL A 23 8.34 -5.54 10.43
N LYS A 24 7.16 -6.05 10.79
CA LYS A 24 6.78 -7.45 10.64
C LYS A 24 5.68 -7.62 9.60
N ASN A 25 5.54 -8.84 9.06
CA ASN A 25 4.43 -9.15 8.13
C ASN A 25 3.04 -8.90 8.73
N SER A 26 2.90 -8.99 10.06
CA SER A 26 1.63 -8.74 10.78
C SER A 26 1.34 -7.26 11.05
N ASP A 27 2.29 -6.36 10.74
CA ASP A 27 2.09 -4.93 10.95
C ASP A 27 1.31 -4.33 9.77
N ARG A 28 0.72 -3.15 9.99
CA ARG A 28 0.00 -2.36 8.98
C ARG A 28 0.80 -1.13 8.58
N ALA A 29 0.75 -0.78 7.29
CA ALA A 29 1.26 0.49 6.78
C ALA A 29 0.11 1.33 6.25
N ALA A 30 -0.07 2.54 6.78
CA ALA A 30 -0.96 3.51 6.15
C ALA A 30 -0.27 4.13 4.92
N ILE A 31 -1.01 4.28 3.81
CA ILE A 31 -0.48 4.84 2.56
C ILE A 31 -1.33 6.06 2.20
N VAL A 32 -0.71 7.23 2.07
CA VAL A 32 -1.38 8.46 1.64
C VAL A 32 -0.64 9.05 0.45
N LEU A 33 -1.17 8.77 -0.73
CA LEU A 33 -0.62 9.18 -2.02
C LEU A 33 -1.76 9.60 -2.95
N PRO A 34 -1.53 10.52 -3.88
CA PRO A 34 -2.48 10.79 -4.95
C PRO A 34 -2.64 9.54 -5.85
N ASN A 35 -3.81 9.43 -6.52
CA ASN A 35 -4.03 8.37 -7.48
C ASN A 35 -3.01 8.45 -8.62
N GLY A 36 -2.36 7.33 -8.90
CA GLY A 36 -1.33 7.27 -9.93
C GLY A 36 -0.41 6.06 -9.81
N PRO A 37 0.64 6.02 -10.63
CA PRO A 37 1.59 4.89 -10.66
C PRO A 37 2.25 4.61 -9.30
N LEU A 38 2.61 5.65 -8.53
CA LEU A 38 3.20 5.49 -7.19
C LEU A 38 2.23 4.84 -6.22
N MET A 39 0.96 5.22 -6.24
CA MET A 39 -0.05 4.60 -5.38
C MET A 39 -0.23 3.12 -5.72
N ALA A 40 -0.34 2.80 -7.01
CA ALA A 40 -0.51 1.42 -7.47
C ALA A 40 0.68 0.53 -7.08
N SER A 41 1.90 0.98 -7.35
CA SER A 41 3.11 0.24 -7.02
C SER A 41 3.33 0.12 -5.51
N SER A 42 3.04 1.17 -4.75
CA SER A 42 3.14 1.16 -3.29
C SER A 42 2.19 0.15 -2.68
N PHE A 43 0.92 0.17 -3.11
CA PHE A 43 -0.06 -0.80 -2.64
C PHE A 43 0.44 -2.23 -2.88
N LEU A 44 0.83 -2.56 -4.11
CA LEU A 44 1.28 -3.91 -4.45
C LEU A 44 2.57 -4.31 -3.73
N SER A 45 3.53 -3.39 -3.58
CA SER A 45 4.81 -3.69 -2.92
C SER A 45 4.66 -3.85 -1.41
N ILE A 46 3.87 -2.98 -0.77
CA ILE A 46 3.62 -3.08 0.67
C ILE A 46 2.80 -4.34 0.98
N SER A 47 1.72 -4.60 0.22
CA SER A 47 0.89 -5.80 0.42
C SER A 47 1.62 -7.12 0.14
N SER A 48 2.74 -7.08 -0.59
CA SER A 48 3.61 -8.24 -0.79
C SER A 48 4.44 -8.60 0.44
N TYR A 49 4.49 -7.76 1.46
CA TYR A 49 5.26 -7.98 2.68
C TYR A 49 4.40 -7.88 3.95
N MET A 50 3.53 -6.87 4.06
CA MET A 50 2.72 -6.56 5.23
C MET A 50 1.37 -5.99 4.81
N SER A 51 0.48 -5.71 5.76
CA SER A 51 -0.83 -5.15 5.43
C SER A 51 -0.76 -3.70 4.94
N ALA A 52 -1.29 -3.43 3.75
CA ALA A 52 -1.44 -2.09 3.19
C ALA A 52 -2.79 -1.48 3.56
N ALA A 53 -2.80 -0.25 4.03
CA ALA A 53 -4.01 0.51 4.37
C ALA A 53 -4.03 1.84 3.60
N PRO A 54 -4.49 1.87 2.34
CA PRO A 54 -4.60 3.10 1.58
C PRO A 54 -5.69 4.01 2.15
N LEU A 55 -5.36 5.28 2.36
CA LEU A 55 -6.26 6.32 2.83
C LEU A 55 -6.46 7.40 1.76
N ASN A 56 -7.63 8.00 1.72
CA ASN A 56 -7.93 9.08 0.78
C ASN A 56 -7.06 10.31 1.08
N PRO A 57 -6.25 10.81 0.13
CA PRO A 57 -5.37 11.95 0.35
C PRO A 57 -6.12 13.27 0.59
N SER A 58 -7.42 13.33 0.28
CA SER A 58 -8.27 14.50 0.47
C SER A 58 -8.93 14.59 1.84
N TYR A 59 -8.64 13.66 2.76
CA TYR A 59 -9.17 13.71 4.11
C TYR A 59 -8.70 14.96 4.87
N LYS A 60 -9.55 15.44 5.78
CA LYS A 60 -9.18 16.48 6.75
C LYS A 60 -8.29 15.88 7.86
N GLN A 61 -7.63 16.73 8.62
CA GLN A 61 -6.75 16.29 9.69
C GLN A 61 -7.44 15.41 10.72
N GLU A 62 -8.65 15.78 11.15
CA GLU A 62 -9.45 15.01 12.12
C GLU A 62 -9.82 13.61 11.60
N GLU A 63 -10.09 13.49 10.29
CA GLU A 63 -10.37 12.21 9.64
C GLU A 63 -9.09 11.36 9.61
N PHE A 64 -7.94 11.94 9.28
CA PHE A 64 -6.66 11.22 9.34
C PHE A 64 -6.34 10.76 10.76
N GLU A 65 -6.53 11.60 11.78
CA GLU A 65 -6.32 11.22 13.17
C GLU A 65 -7.22 10.04 13.56
N PHE A 66 -8.50 10.09 13.17
CA PHE A 66 -9.44 9.00 13.40
C PHE A 66 -9.00 7.69 12.73
N TYR A 67 -8.69 7.73 11.42
CA TYR A 67 -8.34 6.52 10.68
C TYR A 67 -6.97 5.96 11.11
N LEU A 68 -6.01 6.80 11.38
CA LEU A 68 -4.69 6.37 11.85
C LEU A 68 -4.75 5.78 13.26
N ASP A 69 -5.56 6.34 14.16
CA ASP A 69 -5.76 5.77 15.50
C ASP A 69 -6.47 4.41 15.45
N ASP A 70 -7.46 4.27 14.57
CA ASP A 70 -8.21 3.02 14.39
C ASP A 70 -7.34 1.91 13.73
N LEU A 71 -6.54 2.26 12.72
CA LEU A 71 -5.65 1.35 12.00
C LEU A 71 -4.43 0.93 12.85
N LYS A 72 -3.92 1.82 13.69
CA LYS A 72 -2.66 1.66 14.44
C LYS A 72 -1.50 1.20 13.56
N PRO A 73 -1.21 1.91 12.47
CA PRO A 73 -0.19 1.48 11.53
C PRO A 73 1.20 1.61 12.16
N LYS A 74 2.12 0.76 11.70
CA LYS A 74 3.53 0.82 12.12
C LYS A 74 4.23 2.06 11.58
N PHE A 75 3.80 2.53 10.41
CA PHE A 75 4.24 3.78 9.79
C PHE A 75 3.20 4.32 8.81
N LEU A 76 3.34 5.60 8.48
CA LEU A 76 2.66 6.28 7.38
C LEU A 76 3.62 6.42 6.20
N LEU A 77 3.23 5.95 5.02
CA LEU A 77 3.98 6.11 3.77
C LEU A 77 3.44 7.28 2.97
N VAL A 78 4.32 8.19 2.56
CA VAL A 78 3.99 9.39 1.78
C VAL A 78 5.04 9.67 0.70
N GLU A 79 4.71 10.55 -0.24
CA GLU A 79 5.66 11.07 -1.22
C GLU A 79 6.72 11.98 -0.58
N PRO A 80 7.84 12.22 -1.26
CA PRO A 80 8.89 13.11 -0.76
C PRO A 80 8.36 14.52 -0.48
N ASN A 81 8.78 15.10 0.65
CA ASN A 81 8.39 16.45 1.07
C ASN A 81 6.86 16.67 1.15
N SER A 82 6.11 15.64 1.48
CA SER A 82 4.65 15.67 1.54
C SER A 82 4.15 16.73 2.52
N LYS A 83 3.23 17.57 2.04
CA LYS A 83 2.50 18.58 2.84
C LYS A 83 1.10 18.08 3.27
N SER A 84 0.84 16.78 3.13
CA SER A 84 -0.44 16.19 3.51
C SER A 84 -0.73 16.39 5.00
N LEU A 85 -1.99 16.67 5.32
CA LEU A 85 -2.47 16.73 6.71
C LEU A 85 -2.30 15.39 7.45
N ALA A 86 -2.17 14.28 6.71
CA ALA A 86 -1.83 12.97 7.27
C ALA A 86 -0.49 12.97 8.01
N VAL A 87 0.49 13.77 7.56
CA VAL A 87 1.80 13.88 8.22
C VAL A 87 1.67 14.54 9.59
N ILE A 88 0.80 15.55 9.71
CA ILE A 88 0.50 16.22 10.97
C ILE A 88 -0.21 15.25 11.92
N ALA A 89 -1.25 14.58 11.43
CA ALA A 89 -2.00 13.58 12.19
C ALA A 89 -1.11 12.43 12.69
N ALA A 90 -0.23 11.90 11.83
CA ALA A 90 0.72 10.85 12.21
C ALA A 90 1.67 11.31 13.32
N LYS A 91 2.18 12.54 13.24
CA LYS A 91 3.05 13.13 14.29
C LYS A 91 2.30 13.27 15.62
N ASN A 92 1.05 13.73 15.61
CA ASN A 92 0.21 13.85 16.81
C ASN A 92 -0.01 12.49 17.49
N LEU A 93 -0.08 11.42 16.70
CA LEU A 93 -0.27 10.04 17.16
C LEU A 93 1.05 9.29 17.41
N ASN A 94 2.20 9.94 17.27
CA ASN A 94 3.53 9.33 17.37
C ASN A 94 3.74 8.16 16.39
N ILE A 95 3.12 8.22 15.20
CA ILE A 95 3.29 7.25 14.13
C ILE A 95 4.47 7.70 13.26
N PRO A 96 5.50 6.85 13.04
CA PRO A 96 6.60 7.15 12.14
C PRO A 96 6.14 7.46 10.73
N VAL A 97 6.73 8.48 10.10
CA VAL A 97 6.45 8.83 8.70
C VAL A 97 7.63 8.40 7.85
N PHE A 98 7.36 7.58 6.84
CA PHE A 98 8.33 7.15 5.84
C PHE A 98 8.08 7.89 4.54
N GLU A 99 9.05 8.67 4.11
CA GLU A 99 9.04 9.32 2.81
C GLU A 99 9.73 8.44 1.78
N MET A 100 9.10 8.33 0.62
CA MET A 100 9.70 7.62 -0.51
C MET A 100 10.94 8.34 -1.02
N LYS A 101 11.94 7.60 -1.47
CA LYS A 101 13.04 8.12 -2.28
C LYS A 101 12.71 7.88 -3.75
N ILE A 102 12.48 8.96 -4.49
CA ILE A 102 12.17 8.90 -5.92
C ILE A 102 13.36 9.48 -6.69
N SER A 103 13.78 8.81 -7.76
CA SER A 103 14.85 9.27 -8.63
C SER A 103 14.33 9.48 -10.05
N ASP A 104 14.68 10.59 -10.67
CA ASP A 104 14.29 10.94 -12.05
C ASP A 104 14.79 9.93 -13.09
N ASN A 105 15.85 9.19 -12.78
CA ASN A 105 16.44 8.18 -13.67
C ASN A 105 15.78 6.79 -13.53
N GLN A 106 14.76 6.62 -12.70
CA GLN A 106 14.08 5.35 -12.50
C GLN A 106 12.72 5.32 -13.23
N PRO A 107 12.23 4.13 -13.59
CA PRO A 107 10.90 3.99 -14.20
C PRO A 107 9.81 4.63 -13.34
N LEU A 108 8.83 5.25 -14.00
CA LEU A 108 7.67 5.86 -13.33
C LEU A 108 6.98 4.85 -12.40
N GLY A 109 6.67 5.31 -11.20
CA GLY A 109 6.04 4.48 -10.18
C GLY A 109 7.01 3.63 -9.35
N THR A 110 8.33 3.74 -9.56
CA THR A 110 9.33 3.09 -8.70
C THR A 110 9.83 4.05 -7.63
N PHE A 111 10.21 3.51 -6.48
CA PHE A 111 10.73 4.25 -5.34
C PHE A 111 11.64 3.36 -4.49
N GLU A 112 12.32 3.93 -3.54
CA GLU A 112 13.05 3.23 -2.48
C GLU A 112 12.56 3.75 -1.12
N LEU A 113 12.66 2.91 -0.09
CA LEU A 113 12.35 3.30 1.29
C LEU A 113 13.62 3.48 2.11
N PHE A 114 14.54 2.51 2.02
CA PHE A 114 15.75 2.46 2.83
C PHE A 114 16.93 1.97 2.01
N ASP A 115 18.14 2.29 2.48
CA ASP A 115 19.39 1.87 1.80
C ASP A 115 19.80 0.44 2.21
N LYS A 116 19.22 -0.10 3.29
CA LYS A 116 19.54 -1.44 3.79
C LYS A 116 18.51 -2.45 3.31
N GLU A 117 18.99 -3.64 3.00
CA GLU A 117 18.20 -4.79 2.59
C GLU A 117 18.59 -6.01 3.42
N THR A 118 17.64 -6.88 3.71
CA THR A 118 17.88 -8.17 4.34
C THR A 118 16.93 -9.22 3.79
N ASP A 119 17.24 -10.49 4.02
CA ASP A 119 16.32 -11.57 3.62
C ASP A 119 15.02 -11.51 4.41
N TYR A 120 13.94 -11.89 3.76
CA TYR A 120 12.60 -11.84 4.32
C TYR A 120 11.85 -13.15 4.09
N LYS A 121 10.78 -13.34 4.86
CA LYS A 121 9.81 -14.41 4.65
C LYS A 121 8.58 -13.84 3.97
N ASN A 122 8.13 -14.50 2.93
CA ASN A 122 6.87 -14.13 2.28
C ASN A 122 5.71 -14.27 3.27
N PRO A 123 4.73 -13.37 3.22
CA PRO A 123 3.48 -13.54 3.96
C PRO A 123 2.74 -14.80 3.48
N LYS A 124 1.92 -15.36 4.36
CA LYS A 124 1.10 -16.55 4.08
C LYS A 124 -0.22 -16.13 3.42
N ASP A 125 -0.92 -17.11 2.85
CA ASP A 125 -2.20 -16.91 2.18
C ASP A 125 -3.26 -16.24 3.08
N TYR A 126 -3.26 -16.55 4.36
CA TYR A 126 -4.22 -16.02 5.35
C TYR A 126 -3.72 -14.76 6.08
N ASP A 127 -2.48 -14.32 5.84
CA ASP A 127 -2.00 -13.07 6.42
C ASP A 127 -2.74 -11.89 5.79
N GLU A 128 -3.00 -10.87 6.60
CA GLU A 128 -3.67 -9.64 6.18
C GLU A 128 -2.78 -8.89 5.16
N ALA A 129 -3.34 -8.57 4.01
CA ALA A 129 -2.62 -7.87 2.94
C ALA A 129 -3.20 -6.48 2.64
N LEU A 130 -4.49 -6.29 2.89
CA LEU A 130 -5.20 -5.03 2.66
C LEU A 130 -6.17 -4.75 3.78
N VAL A 131 -6.18 -3.52 4.25
CA VAL A 131 -7.22 -3.02 5.18
C VAL A 131 -7.93 -1.85 4.56
N LEU A 132 -9.25 -1.94 4.52
CA LEU A 132 -10.13 -0.88 4.06
C LEU A 132 -11.08 -0.45 5.18
N HIS A 133 -11.52 0.80 5.12
CA HIS A 133 -12.65 1.26 5.92
C HIS A 133 -13.89 1.35 5.04
N THR A 134 -14.99 0.77 5.49
CA THR A 134 -16.28 0.93 4.82
C THR A 134 -17.04 2.09 5.42
N SER A 135 -17.70 2.87 4.55
CA SER A 135 -18.74 3.82 4.96
C SER A 135 -19.97 3.02 5.41
N GLY A 136 -19.96 2.55 6.66
CA GLY A 136 -21.11 1.85 7.22
C GLY A 136 -22.35 2.76 7.28
N THR A 137 -23.55 2.17 7.23
CA THR A 137 -24.83 2.86 7.52
C THR A 137 -24.94 3.36 8.97
N THR A 138 -23.97 3.00 9.81
CA THR A 138 -23.82 3.43 11.21
C THR A 138 -22.69 4.47 11.30
N SER A 139 -22.77 5.35 12.26
CA SER A 139 -21.94 6.55 12.47
C SER A 139 -20.41 6.34 12.54
N ARG A 140 -19.91 5.12 12.55
CA ARG A 140 -18.47 4.81 12.53
C ARG A 140 -18.10 3.87 11.40
N PRO A 141 -17.10 4.23 10.56
CA PRO A 141 -16.53 3.33 9.57
C PRO A 141 -15.99 2.05 10.24
N LYS A 142 -16.14 0.92 9.55
CA LYS A 142 -15.67 -0.38 10.04
C LYS A 142 -14.42 -0.79 9.29
N ILE A 143 -13.43 -1.29 10.02
CA ILE A 143 -12.24 -1.93 9.45
C ILE A 143 -12.65 -3.24 8.78
N VAL A 144 -12.22 -3.44 7.55
CA VAL A 144 -12.37 -4.67 6.77
C VAL A 144 -11.00 -5.16 6.37
N PRO A 145 -10.44 -6.13 7.09
CA PRO A 145 -9.19 -6.78 6.72
C PRO A 145 -9.43 -7.82 5.62
N LEU A 146 -8.56 -7.83 4.62
CA LEU A 146 -8.56 -8.79 3.53
C LEU A 146 -7.22 -9.51 3.49
N SER A 147 -7.25 -10.84 3.46
CA SER A 147 -6.05 -11.66 3.36
C SER A 147 -5.51 -11.70 1.93
N ASN A 148 -4.27 -12.18 1.77
CA ASN A 148 -3.67 -12.47 0.47
C ASN A 148 -4.58 -13.38 -0.37
N LEU A 149 -5.16 -14.41 0.25
CA LEU A 149 -6.10 -15.33 -0.41
C LEU A 149 -7.37 -14.62 -0.90
N ASN A 150 -7.92 -13.68 -0.10
CA ASN A 150 -9.10 -12.92 -0.51
C ASN A 150 -8.81 -12.09 -1.76
N ILE A 151 -7.69 -11.37 -1.78
CA ILE A 151 -7.28 -10.53 -2.91
C ILE A 151 -7.04 -11.39 -4.16
N PHE A 152 -6.28 -12.49 -4.01
CA PHE A 152 -6.00 -13.40 -5.11
C PHE A 152 -7.28 -14.03 -5.68
N THR A 153 -8.16 -14.52 -4.82
CA THR A 153 -9.44 -15.11 -5.24
C THR A 153 -10.31 -14.09 -5.97
N SER A 154 -10.38 -12.85 -5.46
CA SER A 154 -11.10 -11.77 -6.12
C SER A 154 -10.53 -11.49 -7.52
N ALA A 155 -9.21 -11.37 -7.64
CA ALA A 155 -8.54 -11.13 -8.93
C ALA A 155 -8.83 -12.26 -9.94
N VAL A 156 -8.75 -13.52 -9.50
CA VAL A 156 -9.07 -14.70 -10.36
C VAL A 156 -10.53 -14.68 -10.80
N ASN A 157 -11.46 -14.37 -9.90
CA ASN A 157 -12.88 -14.32 -10.21
C ASN A 157 -13.20 -13.19 -11.19
N ILE A 158 -12.63 -12.00 -11.02
CA ILE A 158 -12.77 -10.88 -11.96
C ILE A 158 -12.21 -11.26 -13.33
N SER A 159 -11.00 -11.82 -13.37
CA SER A 159 -10.37 -12.25 -14.63
C SER A 159 -11.24 -13.26 -15.40
N LYS A 160 -11.80 -14.25 -14.70
CA LYS A 160 -12.71 -15.24 -15.30
C LYS A 160 -14.02 -14.62 -15.78
N SER A 161 -14.65 -13.78 -14.95
CA SER A 161 -15.93 -13.14 -15.27
C SER A 161 -15.85 -12.23 -16.48
N LEU A 162 -14.75 -11.47 -16.60
CA LEU A 162 -14.49 -10.57 -17.70
C LEU A 162 -13.78 -11.27 -18.87
N LYS A 163 -13.43 -12.54 -18.74
CA LYS A 163 -12.67 -13.33 -19.74
C LYS A 163 -11.37 -12.64 -20.16
N LEU A 164 -10.66 -12.05 -19.18
CA LEU A 164 -9.43 -11.30 -19.44
C LEU A 164 -8.33 -12.18 -20.05
N THR A 165 -7.65 -11.62 -21.04
CA THR A 165 -6.53 -12.22 -21.74
C THR A 165 -5.27 -11.36 -21.60
N ALA A 166 -4.13 -11.83 -22.12
CA ALA A 166 -2.89 -11.07 -22.11
C ALA A 166 -2.93 -9.81 -23.02
N ASP A 167 -3.88 -9.76 -23.95
CA ASP A 167 -4.04 -8.69 -24.94
C ASP A 167 -4.98 -7.56 -24.44
N ASP A 168 -5.65 -7.78 -23.30
CA ASP A 168 -6.58 -6.80 -22.76
C ASP A 168 -5.85 -5.60 -22.12
N HIS A 169 -6.37 -4.43 -22.40
CA HIS A 169 -5.93 -3.16 -21.81
C HIS A 169 -7.08 -2.56 -20.99
N LEU A 170 -6.90 -2.50 -19.67
CA LEU A 170 -7.89 -1.94 -18.77
C LEU A 170 -7.63 -0.45 -18.53
N SER A 171 -8.63 0.39 -18.80
CA SER A 171 -8.64 1.79 -18.37
C SER A 171 -9.70 1.97 -17.28
N LEU A 172 -9.31 2.55 -16.14
CA LEU A 172 -10.22 2.86 -15.04
C LEU A 172 -10.72 4.32 -15.06
N ILE A 173 -10.24 5.14 -16.01
CA ILE A 173 -10.44 6.59 -15.99
C ILE A 173 -11.24 7.08 -17.22
N HIS A 174 -11.13 6.39 -18.35
CA HIS A 174 -11.74 6.81 -19.61
C HIS A 174 -12.74 5.76 -20.08
N ILE A 175 -13.97 6.03 -19.81
CA ILE A 175 -15.10 5.37 -20.47
C ILE A 175 -15.80 6.40 -21.36
#